data_7ea85de4a3ab288b2354ecdbb7d8a1db
#
_entry.id   7ea85de4a3ab288b2354ecdbb7d8a1db
#
_cell.length_a   1.000
_cell.length_b   1.000
_cell.length_c   1.000
_cell.angle_alpha   90.00
_cell.angle_beta   90.00
_cell.angle_gamma   90.00
#
_symmetry.space_group_name_H-M   'P 1'
#
loop_
_entity.id
_entity.type
_entity.pdbx_description
1 polymer ?
#
loop_
_entity_poly.entity_id
_entity_poly.type
_entity_poly.pdbx_seq_one_letter_code
_entity_poly.pdbx_strand_id
1 'polypeptide(L)'
;MYQLFEYVAGDNELEFDESAIVLLTGADYDSNKKSVAERLGNGEKLFVISAYQTIGAGQNLQYAFNEDQRESYVNVDKYRTKLEKDFDAIYLDKPTHMLVNLFGKLNETDFVKSVFQTEFMQEKGEISLNQARENIKKAFRCIIGGKKEEKDDSAKKLGSNLYEKSSVKLYATRLIIQAVGRICRTGWKNKNIYVFADKAIGEAIDTSHVKNGFYNKEFVALLNRIEEENSKPVVTDTLLNAALTRSYKTYRDIEFMLETNWSKHTMDKWKKIRDFVVRFPTLTAENAEKTDVGANYFVKVPSPSNKLYFKEKGDFQEIEMSFEPKRGFRELSESNAKLDSIMKYEPLANYFDEQGYAKAFVPNEYLMSPPLWSNIYKGALGEVAGEFLFKTLLKCELKEIEDASIYEKFDYQVEGKPIFVDFKNWNESFDMDKKETHSKILKKAKEVGAKAVIVANILAENKYKIDCKEEDGIKLLVIPSLLMENENTVTENVQAISKIQEVINEYAV
;
A
#
# COMPACT_ATOMS: atom_id res chain seq x y z
N MET A 1 15.97 24.36 21.00
CA MET A 1 16.60 23.50 22.05
C MET A 1 17.29 24.37 23.11
N TYR A 2 18.27 25.21 22.75
CA TYR A 2 18.96 26.11 23.67
C TYR A 2 17.99 27.00 24.50
N GLN A 3 17.12 27.76 23.84
CA GLN A 3 16.10 28.60 24.47
C GLN A 3 15.13 27.81 25.37
N LEU A 4 14.81 26.56 24.99
CA LEU A 4 13.99 25.68 25.82
C LEU A 4 14.73 25.25 27.08
N PHE A 5 16.04 25.02 26.95
CA PHE A 5 16.88 24.64 28.08
C PHE A 5 17.03 25.78 29.09
N GLU A 6 17.23 27.02 28.60
CA GLU A 6 17.22 28.24 29.44
C GLU A 6 15.89 28.41 30.18
N TYR A 7 14.78 28.22 29.47
CA TYR A 7 13.45 28.32 30.06
C TYR A 7 13.22 27.29 31.15
N VAL A 8 13.53 26.02 30.90
CA VAL A 8 13.37 24.94 31.87
C VAL A 8 14.31 25.10 33.08
N ALA A 9 15.55 25.56 32.88
CA ALA A 9 16.48 25.82 33.95
C ALA A 9 16.01 26.99 34.84
N GLY A 10 15.50 28.06 34.23
CA GLY A 10 14.94 29.20 34.95
C GLY A 10 13.70 28.84 35.77
N ASP A 11 12.75 28.05 35.19
CA ASP A 11 11.55 27.61 35.88
C ASP A 11 11.82 26.67 37.12
N ASN A 12 12.95 25.97 37.11
CA ASN A 12 13.32 25.01 38.17
C ASN A 12 14.41 25.54 39.13
N GLU A 13 14.75 26.83 39.04
CA GLU A 13 15.83 27.44 39.86
C GLU A 13 17.17 26.68 39.79
N LEU A 14 17.46 26.09 38.62
CA LEU A 14 18.72 25.38 38.40
C LEU A 14 19.81 26.37 38.00
N GLU A 15 20.99 26.25 38.67
CA GLU A 15 22.18 26.93 38.19
C GLU A 15 22.55 26.41 36.81
N PHE A 16 22.49 27.30 35.84
CA PHE A 16 22.73 26.97 34.45
C PHE A 16 23.98 27.71 33.93
N ASP A 17 25.00 26.93 33.58
CA ASP A 17 26.20 27.44 32.91
C ASP A 17 26.10 27.24 31.41
N GLU A 18 25.95 28.33 30.66
CA GLU A 18 25.89 28.31 29.18
C GLU A 18 27.11 27.61 28.57
N SER A 19 28.29 27.71 29.19
CA SER A 19 29.52 27.06 28.71
C SER A 19 29.43 25.53 28.73
N ALA A 20 28.50 24.95 29.49
CA ALA A 20 28.25 23.51 29.55
C ALA A 20 27.50 22.98 28.31
N ILE A 21 26.89 23.86 27.50
CA ILE A 21 26.24 23.43 26.26
C ILE A 21 27.22 23.56 25.09
N VAL A 22 27.44 22.43 24.41
CA VAL A 22 28.33 22.38 23.26
C VAL A 22 27.57 21.90 22.03
N LEU A 23 27.65 22.69 20.95
CA LEU A 23 27.06 22.35 19.64
C LEU A 23 28.12 21.67 18.77
N LEU A 24 27.90 20.39 18.41
CA LEU A 24 28.73 19.67 17.43
C LEU A 24 28.07 19.70 16.06
N THR A 25 28.58 20.56 15.16
CA THR A 25 28.15 20.62 13.75
C THR A 25 29.19 19.98 12.84
N GLY A 26 28.80 19.68 11.57
CA GLY A 26 29.72 19.06 10.63
C GLY A 26 30.95 19.92 10.29
N ALA A 27 30.83 21.25 10.32
CA ALA A 27 31.91 22.17 9.97
C ALA A 27 33.04 22.21 11.01
N ASP A 28 32.68 22.18 12.31
CA ASP A 28 33.64 22.34 13.41
C ASP A 28 33.79 21.05 14.26
N TYR A 29 33.42 19.93 13.66
CA TYR A 29 33.31 18.66 14.38
C TYR A 29 34.59 18.24 15.08
N ASP A 30 35.70 18.20 14.38
CA ASP A 30 36.97 17.65 14.92
C ASP A 30 37.58 18.53 16.01
N SER A 31 37.53 19.84 15.89
CA SER A 31 38.01 20.79 16.90
C SER A 31 37.14 20.74 18.16
N ASN A 32 35.82 20.80 18.02
CA ASN A 32 34.90 20.79 19.15
C ASN A 32 34.89 19.41 19.86
N LYS A 33 35.00 18.32 19.11
CA LYS A 33 35.11 16.95 19.66
C LYS A 33 36.31 16.82 20.61
N LYS A 34 37.47 17.36 20.22
CA LYS A 34 38.67 17.32 21.06
C LYS A 34 38.47 18.09 22.36
N SER A 35 37.94 19.29 22.26
CA SER A 35 37.62 20.12 23.43
C SER A 35 36.60 19.45 24.34
N VAL A 36 35.54 18.84 23.78
CA VAL A 36 34.53 18.08 24.58
C VAL A 36 35.19 16.91 25.31
N ALA A 37 36.05 16.14 24.62
CA ALA A 37 36.72 15.00 25.24
C ALA A 37 37.67 15.41 26.38
N GLU A 38 38.42 16.52 26.22
CA GLU A 38 39.30 17.07 27.25
C GLU A 38 38.49 17.57 28.47
N ARG A 39 37.44 18.30 28.27
CA ARG A 39 36.59 18.83 29.35
C ARG A 39 35.90 17.74 30.14
N LEU A 40 35.32 16.71 29.45
CA LEU A 40 34.73 15.52 30.08
C LEU A 40 35.77 14.72 30.85
N GLY A 41 37.01 14.57 30.32
CA GLY A 41 38.11 13.90 30.99
C GLY A 41 38.52 14.61 32.28
N ASN A 42 38.40 15.92 32.36
CA ASN A 42 38.64 16.74 33.54
C ASN A 42 37.44 16.73 34.54
N GLY A 43 36.37 15.98 34.23
CA GLY A 43 35.24 15.82 35.14
C GLY A 43 34.15 16.89 34.98
N GLU A 44 34.21 17.73 33.91
CA GLU A 44 33.14 18.68 33.62
C GLU A 44 31.86 17.96 33.16
N LYS A 45 30.72 18.52 33.52
CA LYS A 45 29.40 18.03 33.01
C LYS A 45 29.01 18.82 31.78
N LEU A 46 28.85 18.14 30.66
CA LEU A 46 28.52 18.76 29.38
C LEU A 46 27.21 18.24 28.79
N PHE A 47 26.45 19.14 28.17
CA PHE A 47 25.30 18.80 27.32
C PHE A 47 25.69 19.06 25.87
N VAL A 48 25.88 17.96 25.10
CA VAL A 48 26.35 18.02 23.71
C VAL A 48 25.16 17.87 22.78
N ILE A 49 24.90 18.89 21.96
CA ILE A 49 23.84 18.89 20.96
C ILE A 49 24.46 18.57 19.59
N SER A 50 23.90 17.58 18.91
CA SER A 50 24.36 17.24 17.56
C SER A 50 23.23 16.60 16.72
N ALA A 51 23.41 16.58 15.41
CA ALA A 51 22.48 15.93 14.51
C ALA A 51 22.85 14.45 14.25
N TYR A 52 21.84 13.60 13.95
CA TYR A 52 22.07 12.20 13.57
C TYR A 52 23.07 12.04 12.42
N GLN A 53 23.12 12.98 11.48
CA GLN A 53 24.06 12.96 10.36
C GLN A 53 25.50 13.27 10.81
N THR A 54 25.67 14.20 11.74
CA THR A 54 27.01 14.62 12.23
C THR A 54 27.65 13.54 13.08
N ILE A 55 26.88 12.92 13.98
CA ILE A 55 27.36 11.81 14.81
C ILE A 55 27.19 10.45 14.07
N GLY A 56 26.87 10.47 12.78
CA GLY A 56 26.62 9.30 11.94
C GLY A 56 27.78 8.29 11.87
N ALA A 57 27.82 7.50 10.83
CA ALA A 57 28.79 6.41 10.68
C ALA A 57 30.24 6.88 10.86
N GLY A 58 31.02 6.15 11.65
CA GLY A 58 32.46 6.36 11.80
C GLY A 58 32.90 7.29 12.94
N GLN A 59 32.01 8.08 13.54
CA GLN A 59 32.40 9.00 14.61
C GLN A 59 32.21 8.41 16.01
N ASN A 60 33.23 8.55 16.86
CA ASN A 60 33.17 8.12 18.26
C ASN A 60 33.36 9.35 19.19
N LEU A 61 32.46 9.48 20.16
CA LEU A 61 32.55 10.48 21.22
C LEU A 61 32.97 9.81 22.52
N GLN A 62 34.22 9.34 22.56
CA GLN A 62 34.83 8.71 23.71
C GLN A 62 35.83 9.69 24.33
N TYR A 63 35.98 9.64 25.64
CA TYR A 63 36.96 10.41 26.37
C TYR A 63 37.74 9.56 27.39
N ALA A 64 39.00 9.90 27.57
CA ALA A 64 39.85 9.27 28.57
C ALA A 64 39.52 9.83 29.96
N PHE A 65 39.64 9.00 31.00
CA PHE A 65 39.54 9.40 32.41
C PHE A 65 40.79 8.92 33.18
N ASN A 66 41.03 9.56 34.31
CA ASN A 66 42.21 9.27 35.12
C ASN A 66 42.06 8.01 36.00
N GLU A 67 43.19 7.36 36.38
CA GLU A 67 43.18 6.15 37.15
C GLU A 67 42.51 6.34 38.54
N ASP A 68 42.60 7.50 39.15
CA ASP A 68 41.96 7.88 40.42
C ASP A 68 40.43 7.89 40.34
N GLN A 69 39.89 8.06 39.16
CA GLN A 69 38.44 8.01 38.91
C GLN A 69 37.90 6.58 38.68
N ARG A 70 38.77 5.60 38.59
CA ARG A 70 38.43 4.22 38.19
C ARG A 70 37.38 3.56 39.10
N GLU A 71 37.41 3.83 40.39
CA GLU A 71 36.47 3.26 41.37
C GLU A 71 35.04 3.81 41.20
N SER A 72 34.90 4.94 40.52
CA SER A 72 33.60 5.56 40.22
C SER A 72 32.87 4.88 39.08
N TYR A 73 33.57 4.06 38.31
CA TYR A 73 33.05 3.44 37.09
C TYR A 73 33.02 1.91 37.19
N VAL A 74 32.24 1.26 36.32
CA VAL A 74 32.11 -0.18 36.22
C VAL A 74 32.73 -0.64 34.90
N ASN A 75 33.62 -1.63 34.95
CA ASN A 75 34.11 -2.28 33.75
C ASN A 75 33.15 -3.43 33.37
N VAL A 76 32.44 -3.25 32.22
CA VAL A 76 31.46 -4.23 31.67
C VAL A 76 32.10 -5.18 30.66
N ASP A 77 33.34 -4.90 30.23
CA ASP A 77 34.05 -5.73 29.25
C ASP A 77 35.54 -5.91 29.69
N LYS A 78 35.87 -7.05 30.28
CA LYS A 78 37.19 -7.39 30.80
C LYS A 78 38.32 -7.33 29.74
N TYR A 79 37.99 -7.42 28.48
CA TYR A 79 38.94 -7.38 27.35
C TYR A 79 39.27 -5.94 26.93
N ARG A 80 38.45 -4.97 27.33
CA ARG A 80 38.67 -3.54 27.06
C ARG A 80 39.26 -2.86 28.27
N THR A 81 40.56 -2.85 28.34
CA THR A 81 41.34 -2.34 29.49
C THR A 81 41.64 -0.84 29.42
N LYS A 82 41.49 -0.21 28.25
CA LYS A 82 41.76 1.21 28.05
C LYS A 82 40.82 2.06 28.91
N LEU A 83 41.39 3.02 29.65
CA LEU A 83 40.62 3.93 30.51
C LEU A 83 39.88 4.98 29.67
N GLU A 84 38.92 4.52 28.93
CA GLU A 84 38.06 5.33 28.10
C GLU A 84 36.58 5.06 28.40
N LYS A 85 35.80 6.10 28.32
CA LYS A 85 34.39 6.09 28.65
C LYS A 85 33.57 6.76 27.57
N ASP A 86 32.33 6.29 27.36
CA ASP A 86 31.30 6.94 26.56
C ASP A 86 30.49 7.93 27.42
N PHE A 87 29.58 8.65 26.81
CA PHE A 87 28.60 9.50 27.48
C PHE A 87 27.69 8.67 28.41
N ASP A 88 27.19 9.29 29.45
CA ASP A 88 26.36 8.65 30.48
C ASP A 88 24.86 8.71 30.16
N ALA A 89 24.50 9.60 29.28
CA ALA A 89 23.12 9.78 28.85
C ALA A 89 23.05 10.16 27.38
N ILE A 90 21.92 9.82 26.75
CA ILE A 90 21.54 10.28 25.42
C ILE A 90 20.07 10.68 25.42
N TYR A 91 19.78 11.81 24.78
CA TYR A 91 18.42 12.19 24.42
C TYR A 91 18.23 12.03 22.93
N LEU A 92 17.18 11.32 22.54
CA LEU A 92 16.84 11.01 21.16
C LEU A 92 15.59 11.79 20.75
N ASP A 93 15.71 12.63 19.75
CA ASP A 93 14.57 13.26 19.08
C ASP A 93 14.20 12.48 17.83
N LYS A 94 12.97 12.65 17.32
CA LYS A 94 12.52 12.00 16.09
C LYS A 94 13.39 12.44 14.90
N PRO A 95 14.01 11.51 14.14
CA PRO A 95 14.77 11.89 12.95
C PRO A 95 13.88 12.52 11.89
N THR A 96 14.09 13.80 11.56
CA THR A 96 13.26 14.56 10.62
C THR A 96 13.97 14.92 9.30
N HIS A 97 15.28 14.69 9.22
CA HIS A 97 16.13 15.06 8.08
C HIS A 97 16.14 14.04 6.93
N MET A 98 15.43 12.91 7.09
CA MET A 98 15.46 11.79 6.14
C MET A 98 14.77 12.11 4.82
N LEU A 99 13.71 12.90 4.87
CA LEU A 99 12.99 13.36 3.70
C LEU A 99 13.34 14.81 3.39
N VAL A 100 13.40 15.14 2.11
CA VAL A 100 13.57 16.52 1.69
C VAL A 100 12.35 17.32 2.12
N ASN A 101 12.61 18.43 2.82
CA ASN A 101 11.55 19.32 3.25
C ASN A 101 11.02 20.16 2.07
N LEU A 102 9.79 19.92 1.65
CA LEU A 102 9.13 20.61 0.55
C LEU A 102 8.46 21.93 1.02
N PHE A 103 9.10 22.66 1.93
CA PHE A 103 8.69 23.98 2.40
C PHE A 103 9.77 25.02 2.04
N GLY A 104 9.37 26.06 1.33
CA GLY A 104 10.29 27.11 0.90
C GLY A 104 10.99 26.80 -0.42
N LYS A 105 12.11 27.49 -0.69
CA LYS A 105 12.86 27.33 -1.94
C LYS A 105 13.82 26.14 -1.85
N LEU A 106 13.72 25.19 -2.78
CA LEU A 106 14.68 24.10 -2.93
C LEU A 106 15.86 24.50 -3.81
N ASN A 107 17.03 23.95 -3.51
CA ASN A 107 18.15 23.90 -4.46
C ASN A 107 17.99 22.71 -5.41
N GLU A 108 18.77 22.67 -6.47
CA GLU A 108 18.71 21.60 -7.48
C GLU A 108 18.99 20.22 -6.88
N THR A 109 19.95 20.10 -5.98
CA THR A 109 20.31 18.83 -5.33
C THR A 109 19.17 18.28 -4.49
N ASP A 110 18.51 19.12 -3.70
CA ASP A 110 17.38 18.70 -2.87
C ASP A 110 16.13 18.39 -3.71
N PHE A 111 15.94 19.11 -4.82
CA PHE A 111 14.90 18.77 -5.80
C PHE A 111 15.10 17.37 -6.36
N VAL A 112 16.30 17.07 -6.88
CA VAL A 112 16.63 15.76 -7.43
C VAL A 112 16.45 14.66 -6.37
N LYS A 113 16.94 14.88 -5.12
CA LYS A 113 16.72 13.95 -4.02
C LYS A 113 15.25 13.70 -3.75
N SER A 114 14.40 14.75 -3.74
CA SER A 114 12.98 14.60 -3.47
C SER A 114 12.26 13.79 -4.54
N VAL A 115 12.65 13.95 -5.82
CA VAL A 115 12.12 13.15 -6.93
C VAL A 115 12.50 11.68 -6.75
N PHE A 116 13.78 11.36 -6.53
CA PHE A 116 14.23 9.98 -6.32
C PHE A 116 13.58 9.33 -5.08
N GLN A 117 13.43 10.08 -3.98
CA GLN A 117 12.73 9.56 -2.79
C GLN A 117 11.26 9.23 -3.10
N THR A 118 10.59 10.08 -3.86
CA THR A 118 9.20 9.89 -4.26
C THR A 118 9.05 8.70 -5.20
N GLU A 119 9.90 8.61 -6.23
CA GLU A 119 9.90 7.48 -7.17
C GLU A 119 10.20 6.15 -6.46
N PHE A 120 11.19 6.13 -5.55
CA PHE A 120 11.53 4.95 -4.77
C PHE A 120 10.33 4.45 -3.94
N MET A 121 9.64 5.35 -3.25
CA MET A 121 8.45 4.99 -2.45
C MET A 121 7.30 4.48 -3.33
N GLN A 122 7.10 5.09 -4.49
CA GLN A 122 6.08 4.66 -5.44
C GLN A 122 6.45 3.30 -6.04
N GLU A 123 7.73 3.09 -6.41
CA GLU A 123 8.23 1.81 -6.93
C GLU A 123 8.10 0.67 -5.91
N LYS A 124 8.28 0.97 -4.62
CA LYS A 124 8.03 0.02 -3.52
C LYS A 124 6.57 -0.18 -3.18
N GLY A 125 5.65 0.57 -3.82
CA GLY A 125 4.23 0.53 -3.53
C GLY A 125 3.85 1.13 -2.18
N GLU A 126 4.69 2.00 -1.61
CA GLU A 126 4.44 2.65 -0.32
C GLU A 126 3.56 3.89 -0.46
N ILE A 127 3.58 4.53 -1.62
CA ILE A 127 2.71 5.64 -1.98
C ILE A 127 2.04 5.39 -3.32
N SER A 128 0.85 5.93 -3.50
CA SER A 128 0.12 5.87 -4.76
C SER A 128 0.76 6.76 -5.83
N LEU A 129 0.44 6.50 -7.10
CA LEU A 129 0.87 7.32 -8.23
C LEU A 129 0.41 8.79 -8.07
N ASN A 130 -0.81 9.02 -7.56
CA ASN A 130 -1.31 10.36 -7.28
C ASN A 130 -0.47 11.07 -6.21
N GLN A 131 -0.16 10.40 -5.12
CA GLN A 131 0.71 10.95 -4.08
C GLN A 131 2.09 11.28 -4.64
N ALA A 132 2.64 10.42 -5.48
CA ALA A 132 3.91 10.66 -6.15
C ALA A 132 3.85 11.90 -7.07
N ARG A 133 2.83 11.99 -7.91
CA ARG A 133 2.61 13.15 -8.81
C ARG A 133 2.48 14.45 -8.03
N GLU A 134 1.71 14.46 -6.94
CA GLU A 134 1.55 15.66 -6.11
C GLU A 134 2.84 16.06 -5.37
N ASN A 135 3.63 15.09 -4.88
CA ASN A 135 4.94 15.37 -4.29
C ASN A 135 5.91 15.98 -5.31
N ILE A 136 5.98 15.42 -6.52
CA ILE A 136 6.84 15.94 -7.59
C ILE A 136 6.39 17.36 -8.02
N LYS A 137 5.08 17.59 -8.19
CA LYS A 137 4.55 18.92 -8.49
C LYS A 137 4.91 19.93 -7.39
N LYS A 138 4.83 19.50 -6.13
CA LYS A 138 5.17 20.36 -4.99
C LYS A 138 6.67 20.67 -4.97
N ALA A 139 7.53 19.68 -5.17
CA ALA A 139 8.97 19.88 -5.28
C ALA A 139 9.32 20.84 -6.43
N PHE A 140 8.66 20.70 -7.58
CA PHE A 140 8.84 21.59 -8.73
C PHE A 140 8.43 23.05 -8.42
N ARG A 141 7.30 23.26 -7.72
CA ARG A 141 6.89 24.59 -7.26
C ARG A 141 7.93 25.21 -6.30
N CYS A 142 8.52 24.40 -5.44
CA CYS A 142 9.55 24.87 -4.50
C CYS A 142 10.86 25.28 -5.21
N ILE A 143 11.26 24.62 -6.30
CA ILE A 143 12.49 24.98 -7.03
C ILE A 143 12.29 26.27 -7.87
N ILE A 144 11.13 26.47 -8.51
CA ILE A 144 10.86 27.66 -9.33
C ILE A 144 10.42 28.89 -8.50
N GLY A 145 10.34 28.76 -7.19
CA GLY A 145 10.01 29.90 -6.30
C GLY A 145 8.55 30.36 -6.38
N GLY A 146 7.61 29.45 -6.70
CA GLY A 146 6.17 29.76 -6.73
C GLY A 146 5.66 30.26 -5.36
N LYS A 147 4.73 31.22 -5.36
CA LYS A 147 4.14 31.82 -4.13
C LYS A 147 3.49 30.70 -3.29
N LYS A 148 3.69 30.76 -1.97
CA LYS A 148 2.99 29.95 -0.97
C LYS A 148 1.48 30.10 -1.14
N GLU A 149 0.77 29.04 -1.45
CA GLU A 149 -0.64 28.95 -1.12
C GLU A 149 -0.75 28.57 0.36
N GLU A 150 -1.03 29.57 1.20
CA GLU A 150 -1.06 29.43 2.68
C GLU A 150 -2.24 28.60 3.21
N LYS A 151 -3.06 27.98 2.36
CA LYS A 151 -4.32 27.33 2.77
C LYS A 151 -4.46 25.84 2.41
N ASP A 152 -3.40 25.16 2.03
CA ASP A 152 -3.53 23.74 1.71
C ASP A 152 -3.16 22.86 2.91
N ASP A 153 -4.17 22.60 3.76
CA ASP A 153 -4.08 21.58 4.85
C ASP A 153 -3.76 20.18 4.34
N SER A 154 -3.99 19.90 3.05
CA SER A 154 -3.63 18.64 2.41
C SER A 154 -2.11 18.45 2.33
N ALA A 155 -1.37 19.55 2.20
CA ALA A 155 0.09 19.53 2.15
C ALA A 155 0.73 19.11 3.49
N LYS A 156 0.14 19.49 4.62
CA LYS A 156 0.57 19.05 5.96
C LYS A 156 0.28 17.56 6.18
N LYS A 157 -0.88 17.07 5.70
CA LYS A 157 -1.25 15.63 5.78
C LYS A 157 -0.36 14.75 4.92
N LEU A 158 0.04 15.20 3.72
CA LEU A 158 0.90 14.39 2.83
C LEU A 158 2.32 14.24 3.41
N GLY A 159 2.88 15.29 4.00
CA GLY A 159 4.20 15.22 4.65
C GLY A 159 4.24 14.29 5.85
N SER A 160 3.18 14.27 6.69
CA SER A 160 3.10 13.35 7.84
C SER A 160 2.99 11.89 7.42
N ASN A 161 2.27 11.59 6.35
CA ASN A 161 2.13 10.21 5.84
C ASN A 161 3.43 9.59 5.31
N LEU A 162 4.38 10.38 4.82
CA LEU A 162 5.65 9.83 4.32
C LEU A 162 6.52 9.27 5.44
N TYR A 163 6.53 9.89 6.62
CA TYR A 163 7.27 9.40 7.79
C TYR A 163 6.70 8.11 8.39
N GLU A 164 5.46 7.76 8.07
CA GLU A 164 4.83 6.52 8.48
C GLU A 164 5.17 5.33 7.57
N LYS A 165 5.82 5.59 6.44
CA LYS A 165 6.15 4.55 5.46
C LYS A 165 7.25 3.62 5.97
N SER A 166 7.15 2.34 5.62
CA SER A 166 8.03 1.28 6.13
C SER A 166 9.51 1.55 5.83
N SER A 167 9.85 2.02 4.63
CA SER A 167 11.23 2.34 4.26
C SER A 167 11.79 3.49 5.10
N VAL A 168 10.98 4.50 5.39
CA VAL A 168 11.37 5.64 6.23
C VAL A 168 11.54 5.22 7.69
N LYS A 169 10.62 4.40 8.22
CA LYS A 169 10.74 3.84 9.57
C LYS A 169 11.97 2.95 9.72
N LEU A 170 12.27 2.10 8.74
CA LEU A 170 13.48 1.28 8.74
C LEU A 170 14.75 2.14 8.77
N TYR A 171 14.78 3.20 7.97
CA TYR A 171 15.93 4.11 7.96
C TYR A 171 16.05 4.88 9.28
N ALA A 172 14.95 5.36 9.85
CA ALA A 172 14.90 6.00 11.16
C ALA A 172 15.41 5.04 12.26
N THR A 173 14.92 3.81 12.27
CA THR A 173 15.35 2.76 13.21
C THR A 173 16.86 2.55 13.14
N ARG A 174 17.42 2.47 11.93
CA ARG A 174 18.88 2.36 11.74
C ARG A 174 19.64 3.54 12.37
N LEU A 175 19.17 4.77 12.18
CA LEU A 175 19.79 5.96 12.76
C LEU A 175 19.74 5.95 14.28
N ILE A 176 18.59 5.55 14.85
CA ILE A 176 18.40 5.46 16.30
C ILE A 176 19.32 4.38 16.91
N ILE A 177 19.41 3.19 16.29
CA ILE A 177 20.34 2.14 16.70
C ILE A 177 21.78 2.65 16.68
N GLN A 178 22.17 3.37 15.64
CA GLN A 178 23.50 3.95 15.54
C GLN A 178 23.76 4.99 16.61
N ALA A 179 22.79 5.84 16.93
CA ALA A 179 22.91 6.85 17.98
C ALA A 179 23.04 6.21 19.36
N VAL A 180 22.15 5.28 19.71
CA VAL A 180 22.27 4.53 20.99
C VAL A 180 23.58 3.77 21.07
N GLY A 181 24.06 3.20 19.98
CA GLY A 181 25.35 2.54 19.91
C GLY A 181 26.56 3.44 20.27
N ARG A 182 26.38 4.77 20.27
CA ARG A 182 27.47 5.69 20.64
C ARG A 182 27.79 5.72 22.13
N ILE A 183 26.82 5.41 22.95
CA ILE A 183 27.02 5.34 24.42
C ILE A 183 27.34 3.92 24.92
N CYS A 184 27.60 2.97 24.00
CA CYS A 184 27.77 1.55 24.30
C CYS A 184 29.11 0.97 23.81
N ARG A 185 30.11 1.79 23.48
CA ARG A 185 31.33 1.32 22.79
C ARG A 185 32.50 1.02 23.69
N THR A 186 32.61 1.68 24.85
CA THR A 186 33.74 1.49 25.78
C THR A 186 33.46 0.38 26.78
N GLY A 187 34.52 -0.18 27.37
CA GLY A 187 34.41 -1.16 28.45
C GLY A 187 34.04 -0.55 29.80
N TRP A 188 34.30 0.73 29.98
CA TRP A 188 34.01 1.44 31.23
C TRP A 188 32.75 2.27 31.13
N LYS A 189 31.88 2.17 32.12
CA LYS A 189 30.57 2.80 32.18
C LYS A 189 30.27 3.41 33.54
N ASN A 190 29.37 4.36 33.59
CA ASN A 190 28.70 4.71 34.83
C ASN A 190 27.82 3.55 35.30
N LYS A 191 27.53 3.50 36.61
CA LYS A 191 26.60 2.52 37.21
C LYS A 191 25.23 2.56 36.52
N ASN A 192 24.81 3.75 36.12
CA ASN A 192 23.55 3.97 35.37
C ASN A 192 23.86 4.66 34.06
N ILE A 193 23.22 4.21 32.97
CA ILE A 193 23.18 4.84 31.66
C ILE A 193 21.74 5.25 31.39
N TYR A 194 21.55 6.49 30.97
CA TYR A 194 20.21 7.04 30.74
C TYR A 194 19.94 7.21 29.26
N VAL A 195 18.83 6.62 28.80
CA VAL A 195 18.32 6.80 27.44
C VAL A 195 16.99 7.52 27.56
N PHE A 196 16.96 8.79 27.18
CA PHE A 196 15.75 9.59 27.05
C PHE A 196 15.35 9.63 25.60
N ALA A 197 14.06 9.57 25.33
CA ALA A 197 13.52 9.61 23.97
C ALA A 197 12.26 10.45 23.95
N ASP A 198 12.12 11.27 22.89
CA ASP A 198 10.85 11.91 22.60
C ASP A 198 9.79 10.84 22.33
N LYS A 199 8.54 11.12 22.74
CA LYS A 199 7.42 10.19 22.55
C LYS A 199 7.21 9.82 21.06
N ALA A 200 7.49 10.75 20.15
CA ALA A 200 7.40 10.53 18.71
C ALA A 200 8.44 9.52 18.15
N ILE A 201 9.44 9.12 18.92
CA ILE A 201 10.38 8.05 18.57
C ILE A 201 9.65 6.73 18.41
N GLY A 202 8.64 6.43 19.24
CA GLY A 202 7.84 5.21 19.14
C GLY A 202 7.12 5.07 17.80
N GLU A 203 6.72 6.18 17.18
CA GLU A 203 6.12 6.20 15.85
C GLU A 203 7.15 6.03 14.72
N ALA A 204 8.41 6.39 14.97
CA ALA A 204 9.48 6.37 13.98
C ALA A 204 10.21 5.02 13.89
N ILE A 205 10.13 4.16 14.90
CA ILE A 205 10.79 2.86 14.92
C ILE A 205 9.92 1.80 14.25
N ASP A 206 10.53 1.01 13.37
CA ASP A 206 9.93 -0.21 12.84
C ASP A 206 10.26 -1.40 13.74
N THR A 207 9.39 -1.68 14.71
CA THR A 207 9.57 -2.78 15.66
C THR A 207 9.45 -4.16 15.03
N SER A 208 8.77 -4.29 13.88
CA SER A 208 8.51 -5.58 13.24
C SER A 208 9.76 -6.24 12.66
N HIS A 209 10.69 -5.44 12.15
CA HIS A 209 11.95 -5.93 11.57
C HIS A 209 13.07 -6.08 12.59
N VAL A 210 12.91 -5.53 13.80
CA VAL A 210 13.95 -5.50 14.83
C VAL A 210 13.92 -6.74 15.74
N LYS A 211 12.79 -7.45 15.85
CA LYS A 211 12.57 -8.54 16.83
C LYS A 211 13.57 -9.69 16.80
N ASN A 212 14.25 -9.92 15.68
CA ASN A 212 15.15 -11.07 15.49
C ASN A 212 16.64 -10.70 15.39
N GLY A 213 17.00 -9.46 15.72
CA GLY A 213 18.39 -8.98 15.63
C GLY A 213 19.14 -9.03 16.96
N PHE A 214 20.47 -9.12 16.87
CA PHE A 214 21.34 -8.93 18.03
C PHE A 214 21.62 -7.43 18.21
N TYR A 215 21.03 -6.84 19.24
CA TYR A 215 21.17 -5.41 19.56
C TYR A 215 21.81 -5.21 20.93
N ASN A 216 22.35 -4.01 21.15
CA ASN A 216 22.83 -3.63 22.46
C ASN A 216 21.66 -3.55 23.48
N LYS A 217 21.98 -3.78 24.74
CA LYS A 217 20.97 -3.84 25.82
C LYS A 217 20.19 -2.53 25.98
N GLU A 218 20.85 -1.41 25.73
CA GLU A 218 20.29 -0.06 25.84
C GLU A 218 19.21 0.18 24.77
N PHE A 219 19.45 -0.28 23.57
CA PHE A 219 18.42 -0.21 22.51
C PHE A 219 17.25 -1.17 22.78
N VAL A 220 17.54 -2.37 23.30
CA VAL A 220 16.50 -3.33 23.70
C VAL A 220 15.64 -2.74 24.82
N ALA A 221 16.25 -2.07 25.81
CA ALA A 221 15.51 -1.40 26.88
C ALA A 221 14.61 -0.28 26.35
N LEU A 222 15.08 0.50 25.36
CA LEU A 222 14.26 1.50 24.67
C LEU A 222 13.07 0.86 23.96
N LEU A 223 13.28 -0.24 23.22
CA LEU A 223 12.22 -0.97 22.53
C LEU A 223 11.17 -1.49 23.51
N ASN A 224 11.59 -2.15 24.58
CA ASN A 224 10.68 -2.68 25.59
C ASN A 224 9.81 -1.56 26.19
N ARG A 225 10.40 -0.40 26.46
CA ARG A 225 9.67 0.75 26.98
C ARG A 225 8.65 1.30 25.98
N ILE A 226 9.00 1.37 24.69
CA ILE A 226 8.09 1.77 23.63
C ILE A 226 6.95 0.77 23.49
N GLU A 227 7.22 -0.53 23.58
CA GLU A 227 6.19 -1.59 23.54
C GLU A 227 5.25 -1.52 24.74
N GLU A 228 5.75 -1.25 25.95
CA GLU A 228 4.94 -1.04 27.14
C GLU A 228 3.99 0.16 27.04
N GLU A 229 4.47 1.27 26.47
CA GLU A 229 3.66 2.48 26.28
C GLU A 229 2.66 2.37 25.14
N ASN A 230 2.99 1.62 24.09
CA ASN A 230 2.14 1.36 22.92
C ASN A 230 1.30 0.08 23.06
N SER A 231 0.74 -0.21 24.20
CA SER A 231 -0.03 -1.44 24.51
C SER A 231 -1.29 -1.68 23.63
N LYS A 232 -1.38 -1.05 22.47
CA LYS A 232 -2.31 -1.39 21.39
C LYS A 232 -1.72 -2.54 20.54
N PRO A 233 -2.54 -3.46 20.01
CA PRO A 233 -2.04 -4.62 19.27
C PRO A 233 -1.29 -4.20 17.99
N VAL A 234 0.04 -4.09 18.09
CA VAL A 234 0.99 -3.73 17.02
C VAL A 234 0.86 -4.65 15.78
N VAL A 235 0.35 -5.86 15.98
CA VAL A 235 0.16 -6.86 14.92
C VAL A 235 -0.81 -6.37 13.82
N THR A 236 -1.87 -5.65 14.18
CA THR A 236 -2.90 -5.22 13.24
C THR A 236 -2.38 -4.11 12.31
N ASP A 237 -1.63 -3.15 12.84
CA ASP A 237 -1.09 -2.04 12.05
C ASP A 237 -0.01 -2.51 11.07
N THR A 238 0.83 -3.46 11.46
CA THR A 238 1.85 -4.05 10.58
C THR A 238 1.22 -4.81 9.42
N LEU A 239 0.18 -5.63 9.70
CA LEU A 239 -0.55 -6.36 8.66
C LEU A 239 -1.28 -5.40 7.73
N LEU A 240 -1.88 -4.34 8.28
CA LEU A 240 -2.58 -3.33 7.50
C LEU A 240 -1.63 -2.58 6.54
N ASN A 241 -0.45 -2.18 7.03
CA ASN A 241 0.57 -1.55 6.20
C ASN A 241 1.09 -2.48 5.09
N ALA A 242 1.31 -3.75 5.42
CA ALA A 242 1.68 -4.77 4.43
C ALA A 242 0.58 -4.97 3.37
N ALA A 243 -0.70 -4.99 3.79
CA ALA A 243 -1.84 -5.10 2.90
C ALA A 243 -1.99 -3.86 1.99
N LEU A 244 -1.78 -2.65 2.52
CA LEU A 244 -1.76 -1.41 1.74
C LEU A 244 -0.64 -1.43 0.69
N THR A 245 0.58 -1.75 1.09
CA THR A 245 1.74 -1.85 0.19
C THR A 245 1.48 -2.87 -0.92
N ARG A 246 0.92 -4.03 -0.58
CA ARG A 246 0.53 -5.07 -1.55
C ARG A 246 -0.53 -4.56 -2.52
N SER A 247 -1.55 -3.86 -2.02
CA SER A 247 -2.63 -3.30 -2.84
C SER A 247 -2.12 -2.27 -3.86
N TYR A 248 -1.20 -1.38 -3.47
CA TYR A 248 -0.58 -0.45 -4.41
C TYR A 248 0.24 -1.16 -5.50
N LYS A 249 1.00 -2.20 -5.14
CA LYS A 249 1.74 -3.01 -6.12
C LYS A 249 0.81 -3.73 -7.08
N THR A 250 -0.25 -4.35 -6.55
CA THR A 250 -1.27 -5.02 -7.37
C THR A 250 -1.93 -4.05 -8.34
N TYR A 251 -2.34 -2.87 -7.87
CA TYR A 251 -2.96 -1.86 -8.73
C TYR A 251 -2.01 -1.44 -9.86
N ARG A 252 -0.76 -1.16 -9.53
CA ARG A 252 0.25 -0.77 -10.52
C ARG A 252 0.52 -1.86 -11.56
N ASP A 253 0.56 -3.12 -11.15
CA ASP A 253 0.71 -4.24 -12.08
C ASP A 253 -0.50 -4.37 -13.03
N ILE A 254 -1.71 -4.17 -12.49
CA ILE A 254 -2.95 -4.16 -13.30
C ILE A 254 -2.94 -2.97 -14.26
N GLU A 255 -2.65 -1.76 -13.77
CA GLU A 255 -2.55 -0.54 -14.57
C GLU A 255 -1.53 -0.71 -15.71
N PHE A 256 -0.35 -1.27 -15.39
CA PHE A 256 0.67 -1.56 -16.40
C PHE A 256 0.16 -2.51 -17.49
N MET A 257 -0.56 -3.58 -17.14
CA MET A 257 -1.14 -4.50 -18.12
C MET A 257 -2.21 -3.85 -19.00
N LEU A 258 -2.99 -2.90 -18.45
CA LEU A 258 -4.05 -2.20 -19.16
C LEU A 258 -3.56 -1.02 -20.02
N GLU A 259 -2.52 -0.28 -19.56
CA GLU A 259 -1.99 0.91 -20.27
C GLU A 259 -0.95 0.56 -21.34
N THR A 260 -0.26 -0.56 -21.23
CA THR A 260 0.70 -1.00 -22.23
C THR A 260 -0.01 -1.73 -23.37
N ASN A 261 0.54 -1.64 -24.57
CA ASN A 261 0.06 -2.45 -25.68
C ASN A 261 0.10 -3.93 -25.29
N TRP A 262 -1.06 -4.59 -25.31
CA TRP A 262 -1.16 -5.99 -25.00
C TRP A 262 -0.21 -6.82 -25.86
N SER A 263 0.50 -7.72 -25.21
CA SER A 263 1.35 -8.72 -25.83
C SER A 263 0.82 -10.12 -25.47
N LYS A 264 1.27 -11.14 -26.19
CA LYS A 264 0.92 -12.52 -25.82
C LYS A 264 1.28 -12.81 -24.36
N HIS A 265 2.42 -12.34 -23.87
CA HIS A 265 2.85 -12.53 -22.49
C HIS A 265 1.91 -11.87 -21.47
N THR A 266 1.49 -10.63 -21.71
CA THR A 266 0.57 -9.92 -20.79
C THR A 266 -0.82 -10.54 -20.82
N MET A 267 -1.31 -11.00 -21.98
CA MET A 267 -2.55 -11.75 -22.11
C MET A 267 -2.51 -13.07 -21.33
N ASP A 268 -1.45 -13.86 -21.50
CA ASP A 268 -1.29 -15.14 -20.79
C ASP A 268 -1.21 -14.92 -19.26
N LYS A 269 -0.52 -13.87 -18.82
CA LYS A 269 -0.49 -13.46 -17.39
C LYS A 269 -1.87 -13.10 -16.89
N TRP A 270 -2.62 -12.28 -17.63
CA TRP A 270 -3.99 -11.86 -17.27
C TRP A 270 -4.93 -13.06 -17.17
N LYS A 271 -4.94 -13.94 -18.17
CA LYS A 271 -5.74 -15.18 -18.18
C LYS A 271 -5.41 -16.08 -17.01
N LYS A 272 -4.12 -16.26 -16.69
CA LYS A 272 -3.67 -17.03 -15.52
C LYS A 272 -4.19 -16.44 -14.21
N ILE A 273 -4.12 -15.12 -14.03
CA ILE A 273 -4.63 -14.45 -12.82
C ILE A 273 -6.14 -14.62 -12.74
N ARG A 274 -6.86 -14.39 -13.84
CA ARG A 274 -8.31 -14.51 -13.94
C ARG A 274 -8.80 -15.91 -13.55
N ASP A 275 -8.25 -16.96 -14.15
CA ASP A 275 -8.60 -18.36 -13.82
C ASP A 275 -8.25 -18.71 -12.36
N PHE A 276 -7.10 -18.25 -11.89
CA PHE A 276 -6.66 -18.51 -10.52
C PHE A 276 -7.61 -17.90 -9.47
N VAL A 277 -8.01 -16.65 -9.62
CA VAL A 277 -8.84 -15.97 -8.60
C VAL A 277 -10.27 -16.50 -8.52
N VAL A 278 -10.81 -17.00 -9.62
CA VAL A 278 -12.14 -17.66 -9.62
C VAL A 278 -12.08 -19.02 -8.89
N ARG A 279 -10.96 -19.74 -9.01
CA ARG A 279 -10.75 -21.00 -8.28
C ARG A 279 -10.40 -20.79 -6.81
N PHE A 280 -9.60 -19.78 -6.52
CA PHE A 280 -9.01 -19.56 -5.21
C PHE A 280 -9.16 -18.10 -4.76
N PRO A 281 -10.36 -17.67 -4.37
CA PRO A 281 -10.58 -16.29 -3.88
C PRO A 281 -9.94 -16.03 -2.51
N THR A 282 -9.63 -17.10 -1.77
CA THR A 282 -8.90 -17.10 -0.48
C THR A 282 -7.81 -18.15 -0.50
N LEU A 283 -6.74 -17.97 0.27
CA LEU A 283 -5.61 -18.88 0.31
C LEU A 283 -5.14 -19.19 1.74
N THR A 284 -4.67 -20.41 1.97
CA THR A 284 -3.84 -20.73 3.13
C THR A 284 -2.47 -20.07 3.00
N ALA A 285 -1.74 -19.88 4.10
CA ALA A 285 -0.38 -19.34 4.08
C ALA A 285 0.54 -20.13 3.11
N GLU A 286 0.45 -21.46 3.16
CA GLU A 286 1.23 -22.34 2.29
C GLU A 286 0.96 -22.11 0.79
N ASN A 287 -0.30 -21.99 0.40
CA ASN A 287 -0.68 -21.77 -0.99
C ASN A 287 -0.40 -20.34 -1.46
N ALA A 288 -0.49 -19.34 -0.56
CA ALA A 288 -0.14 -17.97 -0.86
C ALA A 288 1.35 -17.81 -1.17
N GLU A 289 2.23 -18.53 -0.47
CA GLU A 289 3.68 -18.48 -0.67
C GLU A 289 4.15 -19.29 -1.89
N LYS A 290 3.48 -20.41 -2.19
CA LYS A 290 3.87 -21.31 -3.28
C LYS A 290 3.46 -20.86 -4.67
N THR A 291 2.51 -19.92 -4.78
CA THR A 291 1.98 -19.49 -6.08
C THR A 291 2.37 -18.04 -6.38
N ASP A 292 2.77 -17.76 -7.63
CA ASP A 292 3.10 -16.39 -8.06
C ASP A 292 1.92 -15.42 -7.85
N VAL A 293 0.69 -15.89 -8.10
CA VAL A 293 -0.51 -15.05 -7.93
C VAL A 293 -0.76 -14.79 -6.45
N GLY A 294 -0.66 -15.81 -5.59
CA GLY A 294 -0.81 -15.66 -4.14
C GLY A 294 0.22 -14.70 -3.56
N ALA A 295 1.50 -14.93 -3.85
CA ALA A 295 2.61 -14.13 -3.34
C ALA A 295 2.56 -12.66 -3.76
N ASN A 296 1.99 -12.35 -4.93
CA ASN A 296 2.01 -10.99 -5.49
C ASN A 296 0.71 -10.21 -5.30
N TYR A 297 -0.46 -10.87 -5.23
CA TYR A 297 -1.74 -10.19 -5.32
C TYR A 297 -2.67 -10.40 -4.12
N PHE A 298 -2.31 -11.30 -3.19
CA PHE A 298 -3.09 -11.55 -1.99
C PHE A 298 -2.53 -10.83 -0.76
N VAL A 299 -3.39 -10.50 0.17
CA VAL A 299 -3.06 -9.82 1.43
C VAL A 299 -3.37 -10.72 2.62
N LYS A 300 -2.50 -10.70 3.62
CA LYS A 300 -2.72 -11.43 4.86
C LYS A 300 -3.74 -10.70 5.72
N VAL A 301 -4.71 -11.42 6.28
CA VAL A 301 -5.69 -10.90 7.23
C VAL A 301 -5.33 -11.33 8.67
N PRO A 302 -5.78 -10.60 9.72
CA PRO A 302 -5.39 -10.88 11.11
C PRO A 302 -5.79 -12.26 11.62
N SER A 303 -6.88 -12.78 11.09
CA SER A 303 -7.39 -14.13 11.37
C SER A 303 -8.06 -14.67 10.11
N PRO A 304 -8.28 -15.99 10.00
CA PRO A 304 -9.03 -16.56 8.88
C PRO A 304 -10.51 -16.18 8.94
N SER A 305 -10.80 -14.89 8.81
CA SER A 305 -12.14 -14.29 8.91
C SER A 305 -12.67 -13.75 7.58
N ASN A 306 -11.82 -13.66 6.54
CA ASN A 306 -12.13 -13.03 5.25
C ASN A 306 -12.64 -11.59 5.34
N LYS A 307 -12.35 -10.89 6.45
CA LYS A 307 -12.83 -9.52 6.68
C LYS A 307 -11.79 -8.50 6.26
N LEU A 308 -12.11 -7.77 5.21
CA LEU A 308 -11.33 -6.66 4.71
C LEU A 308 -12.26 -5.58 4.18
N TYR A 309 -12.08 -4.38 4.68
CA TYR A 309 -12.86 -3.21 4.31
C TYR A 309 -11.93 -2.20 3.66
N PHE A 310 -12.40 -1.53 2.62
CA PHE A 310 -11.59 -0.53 1.93
C PHE A 310 -12.42 0.60 1.35
N LYS A 311 -11.76 1.72 1.14
CA LYS A 311 -12.26 2.88 0.42
C LYS A 311 -11.17 3.31 -0.55
N GLU A 312 -11.52 3.45 -1.82
CA GLU A 312 -10.60 3.88 -2.87
C GLU A 312 -11.03 5.21 -3.47
N LYS A 313 -10.10 5.88 -4.10
CA LYS A 313 -10.29 7.09 -4.87
C LYS A 313 -9.38 7.05 -6.09
N GLY A 314 -9.89 7.52 -7.24
CA GLY A 314 -9.11 7.55 -8.48
C GLY A 314 -8.65 6.16 -8.93
N ASP A 315 -9.58 5.21 -9.01
CA ASP A 315 -9.31 3.83 -9.44
C ASP A 315 -8.12 3.20 -8.68
N PHE A 316 -8.16 3.25 -7.34
CA PHE A 316 -7.11 2.74 -6.43
C PHE A 316 -5.78 3.52 -6.41
N GLN A 317 -5.69 4.69 -7.02
CA GLN A 317 -4.53 5.57 -6.86
C GLN A 317 -4.38 6.07 -5.41
N GLU A 318 -5.50 6.15 -4.67
CA GLU A 318 -5.53 6.32 -3.23
C GLU A 318 -6.44 5.25 -2.63
N ILE A 319 -5.94 4.49 -1.67
CA ILE A 319 -6.69 3.44 -0.99
C ILE A 319 -6.50 3.54 0.52
N GLU A 320 -7.60 3.46 1.25
CA GLU A 320 -7.63 3.26 2.69
C GLU A 320 -8.18 1.85 2.96
N MET A 321 -7.63 1.15 3.95
CA MET A 321 -8.03 -0.20 4.32
C MET A 321 -8.26 -0.31 5.82
N SER A 322 -9.10 -1.28 6.21
CA SER A 322 -9.38 -1.64 7.61
C SER A 322 -9.74 -3.11 7.69
N PHE A 323 -9.37 -3.77 8.79
CA PHE A 323 -9.85 -5.12 9.09
C PHE A 323 -11.13 -5.11 9.92
N GLU A 324 -11.58 -3.93 10.35
CA GLU A 324 -12.83 -3.73 11.07
C GLU A 324 -13.80 -2.89 10.23
N PRO A 325 -15.12 -3.07 10.38
CA PRO A 325 -16.11 -2.26 9.69
C PRO A 325 -15.89 -0.77 9.95
N LYS A 326 -15.86 0.03 8.88
CA LYS A 326 -15.66 1.48 8.98
C LYS A 326 -16.65 2.20 8.07
N ARG A 327 -17.24 3.31 8.58
CA ARG A 327 -18.23 4.08 7.82
C ARG A 327 -17.66 4.58 6.50
N GLY A 328 -18.36 4.31 5.40
CA GLY A 328 -17.96 4.71 4.05
C GLY A 328 -16.93 3.80 3.40
N PHE A 329 -16.59 2.66 4.03
CA PHE A 329 -15.77 1.61 3.43
C PHE A 329 -16.67 0.53 2.83
N ARG A 330 -16.21 -0.08 1.74
CA ARG A 330 -16.81 -1.27 1.15
C ARG A 330 -16.16 -2.51 1.72
N GLU A 331 -16.95 -3.54 1.99
CA GLU A 331 -16.45 -4.85 2.37
C GLU A 331 -16.03 -5.63 1.11
N LEU A 332 -14.84 -6.21 1.15
CA LEU A 332 -14.41 -7.20 0.19
C LEU A 332 -14.99 -8.55 0.62
N SER A 333 -16.06 -8.97 -0.05
CA SER A 333 -16.80 -10.18 0.30
C SER A 333 -17.38 -10.85 -0.92
N GLU A 334 -17.79 -12.10 -0.77
CA GLU A 334 -18.51 -12.87 -1.80
C GLU A 334 -19.84 -12.21 -2.16
N SER A 335 -20.56 -11.69 -1.16
CA SER A 335 -21.86 -11.04 -1.39
C SER A 335 -21.73 -9.75 -2.19
N ASN A 336 -20.70 -8.95 -1.93
CA ASN A 336 -20.43 -7.75 -2.71
C ASN A 336 -19.88 -8.06 -4.12
N ALA A 337 -19.48 -9.29 -4.39
CA ALA A 337 -19.18 -9.81 -5.73
C ALA A 337 -20.38 -10.54 -6.34
N LYS A 338 -21.50 -10.68 -5.63
CA LYS A 338 -22.71 -11.44 -6.02
C LYS A 338 -22.47 -12.94 -6.23
N LEU A 339 -21.37 -13.50 -5.73
CA LEU A 339 -21.10 -14.93 -5.86
C LEU A 339 -22.19 -15.77 -5.20
N ASP A 340 -22.57 -15.43 -3.97
CA ASP A 340 -23.63 -16.10 -3.20
C ASP A 340 -24.99 -16.07 -3.92
N SER A 341 -25.35 -14.92 -4.50
CA SER A 341 -26.58 -14.77 -5.29
C SER A 341 -26.54 -15.57 -6.61
N ILE A 342 -25.42 -15.50 -7.33
CA ILE A 342 -25.23 -16.24 -8.58
C ILE A 342 -25.29 -17.76 -8.35
N MET A 343 -24.74 -18.23 -7.23
CA MET A 343 -24.73 -19.67 -6.86
C MET A 343 -26.13 -20.20 -6.47
N LYS A 344 -27.15 -19.35 -6.26
CA LYS A 344 -28.56 -19.78 -6.11
C LYS A 344 -29.16 -20.32 -7.43
N TYR A 345 -28.54 -20.04 -8.57
CA TYR A 345 -28.90 -20.63 -9.85
C TYR A 345 -28.22 -22.00 -10.00
N GLU A 346 -28.94 -23.05 -9.66
CA GLU A 346 -28.43 -24.44 -9.53
C GLU A 346 -27.61 -24.91 -10.75
N PRO A 347 -28.02 -24.68 -12.02
CA PRO A 347 -27.20 -25.12 -13.16
C PRO A 347 -25.79 -24.50 -13.17
N LEU A 348 -25.66 -23.23 -12.76
CA LEU A 348 -24.36 -22.56 -12.70
C LEU A 348 -23.54 -23.03 -11.52
N ALA A 349 -24.19 -23.31 -10.37
CA ALA A 349 -23.51 -23.86 -9.19
C ALA A 349 -22.91 -25.25 -9.47
N ASN A 350 -23.63 -26.09 -10.24
CA ASN A 350 -23.15 -27.39 -10.68
C ASN A 350 -21.95 -27.26 -11.65
N TYR A 351 -22.05 -26.33 -12.60
CA TYR A 351 -20.93 -26.03 -13.50
C TYR A 351 -19.67 -25.58 -12.76
N PHE A 352 -19.83 -24.75 -11.72
CA PHE A 352 -18.70 -24.33 -10.88
C PHE A 352 -18.03 -25.49 -10.18
N ASP A 353 -18.81 -26.47 -9.65
CA ASP A 353 -18.27 -27.70 -9.08
C ASP A 353 -17.48 -28.51 -10.12
N GLU A 354 -18.05 -28.71 -11.30
CA GLU A 354 -17.43 -29.47 -12.41
C GLU A 354 -16.10 -28.85 -12.85
N GLN A 355 -16.03 -27.50 -12.88
CA GLN A 355 -14.81 -26.78 -13.28
C GLN A 355 -13.82 -26.57 -12.14
N GLY A 356 -14.18 -26.87 -10.89
CA GLY A 356 -13.37 -26.59 -9.70
C GLY A 356 -13.26 -25.10 -9.39
N TYR A 357 -14.29 -24.32 -9.70
CA TYR A 357 -14.39 -22.93 -9.30
C TYR A 357 -14.97 -22.78 -7.88
N ALA A 358 -14.54 -21.76 -7.16
CA ALA A 358 -15.02 -21.52 -5.81
C ALA A 358 -16.47 -20.98 -5.83
N LYS A 359 -17.32 -21.61 -4.99
CA LYS A 359 -18.73 -21.16 -4.78
C LYS A 359 -18.90 -20.24 -3.56
N ALA A 360 -17.86 -20.10 -2.75
CA ALA A 360 -17.84 -19.27 -1.56
C ALA A 360 -16.40 -18.86 -1.21
N PHE A 361 -16.25 -17.82 -0.39
CA PHE A 361 -14.97 -17.44 0.20
C PHE A 361 -14.75 -18.23 1.49
N VAL A 362 -14.05 -19.36 1.37
CA VAL A 362 -13.69 -20.15 2.54
C VAL A 362 -12.76 -19.35 3.46
N PRO A 363 -13.01 -19.27 4.79
CA PRO A 363 -12.14 -18.57 5.72
C PRO A 363 -10.69 -19.09 5.69
N ASN A 364 -9.74 -18.20 5.38
CA ASN A 364 -8.31 -18.49 5.27
C ASN A 364 -7.48 -17.29 5.72
N GLU A 365 -6.14 -17.47 5.79
CA GLU A 365 -5.21 -16.43 6.23
C GLU A 365 -4.96 -15.33 5.19
N TYR A 366 -5.23 -15.61 3.92
CA TYR A 366 -5.00 -14.66 2.82
C TYR A 366 -6.27 -14.45 2.00
N LEU A 367 -6.50 -13.20 1.63
CA LEU A 367 -7.62 -12.74 0.82
C LEU A 367 -7.08 -11.93 -0.35
N MET A 368 -7.80 -11.89 -1.47
CA MET A 368 -7.47 -11.01 -2.59
C MET A 368 -7.26 -9.57 -2.12
N SER A 369 -6.30 -8.87 -2.72
CA SER A 369 -6.17 -7.41 -2.51
C SER A 369 -7.37 -6.68 -3.16
N PRO A 370 -7.78 -5.52 -2.64
CA PRO A 370 -8.90 -4.76 -3.22
C PRO A 370 -8.80 -4.48 -4.73
N PRO A 371 -7.63 -4.11 -5.30
CA PRO A 371 -7.52 -3.95 -6.76
C PRO A 371 -7.72 -5.27 -7.52
N LEU A 372 -7.22 -6.39 -7.01
CA LEU A 372 -7.41 -7.69 -7.62
C LEU A 372 -8.88 -8.10 -7.64
N TRP A 373 -9.56 -7.93 -6.51
CA TRP A 373 -10.97 -8.23 -6.36
C TRP A 373 -11.87 -7.35 -7.24
N SER A 374 -11.62 -6.03 -7.28
CA SER A 374 -12.46 -5.10 -8.02
C SER A 374 -12.24 -5.16 -9.53
N ASN A 375 -10.98 -5.25 -9.98
CA ASN A 375 -10.62 -5.08 -11.38
C ASN A 375 -10.52 -6.41 -12.13
N ILE A 376 -10.25 -7.53 -11.43
CA ILE A 376 -10.09 -8.83 -12.11
C ILE A 376 -11.17 -9.81 -11.64
N TYR A 377 -11.31 -10.07 -10.33
CA TYR A 377 -12.17 -11.14 -9.84
C TYR A 377 -13.64 -10.95 -10.24
N LYS A 378 -14.20 -9.75 -10.03
CA LYS A 378 -15.61 -9.50 -10.37
C LYS A 378 -15.89 -9.62 -11.88
N GLY A 379 -14.94 -9.16 -12.70
CA GLY A 379 -15.01 -9.33 -14.14
C GLY A 379 -14.94 -10.80 -14.53
N ALA A 380 -13.93 -11.51 -14.07
CA ALA A 380 -13.74 -12.94 -14.33
C ALA A 380 -14.94 -13.80 -13.90
N LEU A 381 -15.55 -13.48 -12.74
CA LEU A 381 -16.78 -14.14 -12.30
C LEU A 381 -17.94 -13.90 -13.29
N GLY A 382 -18.08 -12.66 -13.78
CA GLY A 382 -19.08 -12.31 -14.79
C GLY A 382 -18.85 -13.03 -16.13
N GLU A 383 -17.60 -13.08 -16.58
CA GLU A 383 -17.21 -13.75 -17.83
C GLU A 383 -17.49 -15.26 -17.78
N VAL A 384 -17.05 -15.93 -16.70
CA VAL A 384 -17.29 -17.38 -16.53
C VAL A 384 -18.79 -17.72 -16.47
N ALA A 385 -19.56 -16.93 -15.70
CA ALA A 385 -21.00 -17.11 -15.61
C ALA A 385 -21.70 -16.80 -16.95
N GLY A 386 -21.29 -15.73 -17.63
CA GLY A 386 -21.85 -15.31 -18.91
C GLY A 386 -21.61 -16.31 -20.03
N GLU A 387 -20.38 -16.82 -20.15
CA GLU A 387 -20.04 -17.87 -21.12
C GLU A 387 -20.91 -19.12 -20.92
N PHE A 388 -21.02 -19.60 -19.69
CA PHE A 388 -21.90 -20.72 -19.35
C PHE A 388 -23.36 -20.46 -19.75
N LEU A 389 -23.91 -19.29 -19.44
CA LEU A 389 -25.28 -18.93 -19.75
C LEU A 389 -25.53 -18.82 -21.27
N PHE A 390 -24.59 -18.28 -22.02
CA PHE A 390 -24.68 -18.22 -23.48
C PHE A 390 -24.69 -19.65 -24.09
N LYS A 391 -23.79 -20.51 -23.61
CA LYS A 391 -23.71 -21.89 -24.07
C LYS A 391 -24.97 -22.68 -23.73
N THR A 392 -25.48 -22.55 -22.51
CA THR A 392 -26.61 -23.38 -22.03
C THR A 392 -27.96 -22.87 -22.47
N LEU A 393 -28.22 -21.56 -22.38
CA LEU A 393 -29.52 -20.96 -22.63
C LEU A 393 -29.72 -20.56 -24.10
N LEU A 394 -28.68 -20.06 -24.74
CA LEU A 394 -28.72 -19.58 -26.11
C LEU A 394 -28.20 -20.59 -27.14
N LYS A 395 -27.61 -21.71 -26.70
CA LYS A 395 -26.88 -22.67 -27.53
C LYS A 395 -25.85 -21.99 -28.44
N CYS A 396 -25.20 -20.97 -27.92
CA CYS A 396 -24.28 -20.11 -28.62
C CYS A 396 -22.87 -20.31 -28.05
N GLU A 397 -21.94 -20.73 -28.90
CA GLU A 397 -20.53 -20.84 -28.51
C GLU A 397 -19.86 -19.47 -28.65
N LEU A 398 -19.09 -19.12 -27.62
CA LEU A 398 -18.29 -17.89 -27.56
C LEU A 398 -16.82 -18.23 -27.75
N LYS A 399 -16.13 -17.41 -28.52
CA LYS A 399 -14.69 -17.52 -28.73
C LYS A 399 -13.97 -16.39 -27.99
N GLU A 400 -13.03 -16.76 -27.15
CA GLU A 400 -12.15 -15.78 -26.49
C GLU A 400 -11.32 -15.03 -27.53
N ILE A 401 -11.07 -13.74 -27.29
CA ILE A 401 -10.27 -12.91 -28.20
C ILE A 401 -8.80 -13.27 -28.00
N GLU A 402 -8.12 -13.69 -29.07
CA GLU A 402 -6.70 -14.08 -29.06
C GLU A 402 -5.79 -12.98 -29.63
N ASP A 403 -6.34 -12.01 -30.32
CA ASP A 403 -5.56 -10.90 -30.88
C ASP A 403 -5.27 -9.84 -29.82
N ALA A 404 -4.00 -9.70 -29.50
CA ALA A 404 -3.53 -8.75 -28.49
C ALA A 404 -3.93 -7.28 -28.79
N SER A 405 -4.10 -6.91 -30.05
CA SER A 405 -4.45 -5.54 -30.45
C SER A 405 -5.89 -5.15 -30.11
N ILE A 406 -6.76 -6.14 -29.90
CA ILE A 406 -8.18 -5.94 -29.61
C ILE A 406 -8.64 -6.63 -28.31
N TYR A 407 -7.73 -7.29 -27.59
CA TYR A 407 -8.02 -8.12 -26.42
C TYR A 407 -8.80 -7.41 -25.31
N GLU A 408 -8.50 -6.15 -25.04
CA GLU A 408 -9.17 -5.38 -23.99
C GLU A 408 -10.51 -4.74 -24.40
N LYS A 409 -10.89 -4.88 -25.68
CA LYS A 409 -12.05 -4.15 -26.19
C LYS A 409 -13.35 -4.83 -25.81
N PHE A 410 -13.38 -6.15 -25.88
CA PHE A 410 -14.52 -6.99 -25.54
C PHE A 410 -14.03 -8.31 -24.98
N ASP A 411 -14.89 -9.02 -24.21
CA ASP A 411 -14.52 -10.28 -23.58
C ASP A 411 -14.52 -11.45 -24.58
N TYR A 412 -15.54 -11.52 -25.43
CA TYR A 412 -15.75 -12.63 -26.38
C TYR A 412 -16.25 -12.16 -27.73
N GLN A 413 -16.12 -13.03 -28.71
CA GLN A 413 -16.80 -12.95 -30.00
C GLN A 413 -17.71 -14.18 -30.14
N VAL A 414 -18.94 -13.99 -30.66
CA VAL A 414 -19.82 -15.09 -31.06
C VAL A 414 -19.17 -15.85 -32.21
N GLU A 415 -19.02 -17.17 -32.05
CA GLU A 415 -18.30 -17.98 -33.02
C GLU A 415 -18.90 -17.86 -34.43
N GLY A 416 -18.04 -17.53 -35.41
CA GLY A 416 -18.42 -17.35 -36.82
C GLY A 416 -19.24 -16.10 -37.14
N LYS A 417 -19.44 -15.17 -36.18
CA LYS A 417 -20.25 -13.97 -36.38
C LYS A 417 -19.54 -12.68 -36.01
N PRO A 418 -19.84 -11.54 -36.66
CA PRO A 418 -19.26 -10.24 -36.30
C PRO A 418 -19.99 -9.60 -35.09
N ILE A 419 -20.27 -10.41 -34.08
CA ILE A 419 -20.95 -10.02 -32.83
C ILE A 419 -19.99 -10.17 -31.68
N PHE A 420 -19.75 -9.08 -30.94
CA PHE A 420 -18.87 -9.08 -29.76
C PHE A 420 -19.71 -8.99 -28.49
N VAL A 421 -19.22 -9.62 -27.42
CA VAL A 421 -19.90 -9.71 -26.14
C VAL A 421 -19.00 -9.15 -25.05
N ASP A 422 -19.59 -8.34 -24.18
CA ASP A 422 -18.93 -7.72 -23.01
C ASP A 422 -19.78 -8.04 -21.77
N PHE A 423 -19.28 -8.91 -20.89
CA PHE A 423 -19.97 -9.29 -19.67
C PHE A 423 -19.70 -8.32 -18.52
N LYS A 424 -20.71 -8.09 -17.73
CA LYS A 424 -20.64 -7.22 -16.57
C LYS A 424 -21.17 -7.93 -15.33
N ASN A 425 -20.55 -7.63 -14.19
CA ASN A 425 -21.00 -8.07 -12.88
C ASN A 425 -21.08 -6.85 -11.95
N TRP A 426 -21.99 -5.93 -12.27
CA TRP A 426 -22.15 -4.66 -11.56
C TRP A 426 -23.13 -4.78 -10.40
N ASN A 427 -22.82 -4.15 -9.26
CA ASN A 427 -23.64 -4.17 -8.04
C ASN A 427 -24.69 -3.07 -7.96
N GLU A 428 -24.47 -1.94 -8.66
CA GLU A 428 -25.32 -0.77 -8.55
C GLU A 428 -25.89 -0.37 -9.90
N SER A 429 -26.87 0.52 -9.82
CA SER A 429 -27.65 1.00 -10.95
C SER A 429 -26.83 1.09 -12.22
N PHE A 430 -27.24 0.28 -13.14
CA PHE A 430 -26.79 0.21 -14.49
C PHE A 430 -27.04 1.56 -15.17
N ASP A 431 -26.23 2.55 -14.89
CA ASP A 431 -26.33 3.89 -15.43
C ASP A 431 -25.73 3.92 -16.84
N MET A 432 -26.25 3.03 -17.72
CA MET A 432 -25.87 2.95 -19.13
C MET A 432 -26.57 4.01 -19.99
N ASP A 433 -27.43 4.83 -19.43
CA ASP A 433 -28.04 5.96 -20.13
C ASP A 433 -27.08 7.11 -20.44
N LYS A 434 -25.82 6.97 -20.06
CA LYS A 434 -24.81 7.97 -20.38
C LYS A 434 -24.40 7.83 -21.85
N LYS A 435 -24.81 8.78 -22.68
CA LYS A 435 -24.38 8.91 -24.08
C LYS A 435 -22.87 8.71 -24.27
N GLU A 436 -22.09 9.07 -23.27
CA GLU A 436 -20.63 8.90 -23.25
C GLU A 436 -20.20 7.43 -23.22
N THR A 437 -20.88 6.58 -22.43
CA THR A 437 -20.58 5.14 -22.36
C THR A 437 -20.93 4.45 -23.69
N HIS A 438 -22.09 4.75 -24.28
CA HIS A 438 -22.48 4.23 -25.62
C HIS A 438 -21.48 4.64 -26.69
N SER A 439 -21.06 5.91 -26.69
CA SER A 439 -20.08 6.41 -27.67
C SER A 439 -18.71 5.68 -27.55
N LYS A 440 -18.26 5.38 -26.34
CA LYS A 440 -17.02 4.61 -26.11
C LYS A 440 -17.15 3.18 -26.63
N ILE A 441 -18.27 2.51 -26.37
CA ILE A 441 -18.52 1.13 -26.86
C ILE A 441 -18.57 1.11 -28.38
N LEU A 442 -19.30 2.04 -29.00
CA LEU A 442 -19.42 2.13 -30.48
C LEU A 442 -18.05 2.42 -31.12
N LYS A 443 -17.21 3.25 -30.51
CA LYS A 443 -15.85 3.47 -31.00
C LYS A 443 -15.05 2.17 -30.97
N LYS A 444 -15.07 1.43 -29.88
CA LYS A 444 -14.42 0.10 -29.76
C LYS A 444 -14.95 -0.87 -30.80
N ALA A 445 -16.28 -0.89 -31.02
CA ALA A 445 -16.94 -1.75 -32.00
C ALA A 445 -16.46 -1.48 -33.42
N LYS A 446 -16.33 -0.21 -33.83
CA LYS A 446 -15.77 0.17 -35.12
C LYS A 446 -14.35 -0.32 -35.34
N GLU A 447 -13.52 -0.22 -34.32
CA GLU A 447 -12.10 -0.62 -34.35
C GLU A 447 -11.93 -2.14 -34.55
N VAL A 448 -12.89 -2.96 -34.08
CA VAL A 448 -12.85 -4.43 -34.27
C VAL A 448 -13.72 -4.91 -35.45
N GLY A 449 -14.36 -4.01 -36.17
CA GLY A 449 -15.26 -4.36 -37.30
C GLY A 449 -16.55 -5.07 -36.87
N ALA A 450 -17.01 -4.83 -35.64
CA ALA A 450 -18.25 -5.40 -35.12
C ALA A 450 -19.46 -4.90 -35.90
N LYS A 451 -20.45 -5.79 -36.14
CA LYS A 451 -21.79 -5.44 -36.65
C LYS A 451 -22.81 -5.36 -35.51
N ALA A 452 -22.57 -6.10 -34.44
CA ALA A 452 -23.33 -5.96 -33.21
C ALA A 452 -22.44 -6.11 -31.97
N VAL A 453 -22.83 -5.46 -30.88
CA VAL A 453 -22.24 -5.60 -29.55
C VAL A 453 -23.34 -5.91 -28.56
N ILE A 454 -23.12 -6.93 -27.74
CA ILE A 454 -24.02 -7.32 -26.66
C ILE A 454 -23.27 -7.03 -25.34
N VAL A 455 -23.81 -6.09 -24.57
CA VAL A 455 -23.32 -5.84 -23.18
C VAL A 455 -24.30 -6.49 -22.24
N ALA A 456 -23.86 -7.52 -21.52
CA ALA A 456 -24.74 -8.33 -20.71
C ALA A 456 -24.27 -8.35 -19.24
N ASN A 457 -25.09 -7.82 -18.33
CA ASN A 457 -24.87 -7.98 -16.89
C ASN A 457 -25.46 -9.33 -16.43
N ILE A 458 -24.79 -10.00 -15.51
CA ILE A 458 -25.17 -11.36 -15.08
C ILE A 458 -26.42 -11.32 -14.22
N LEU A 459 -26.43 -10.48 -13.17
CA LEU A 459 -27.50 -10.41 -12.19
C LEU A 459 -27.79 -8.97 -11.81
N ALA A 460 -29.07 -8.57 -11.86
CA ALA A 460 -29.52 -7.28 -11.34
C ALA A 460 -30.94 -7.37 -10.76
N GLU A 461 -31.30 -6.38 -9.98
CA GLU A 461 -32.70 -6.21 -9.57
C GLU A 461 -33.59 -5.89 -10.79
N ASN A 462 -34.82 -6.32 -10.77
CA ASN A 462 -35.76 -6.28 -11.91
C ASN A 462 -36.25 -4.86 -12.28
N LYS A 463 -35.40 -3.83 -12.20
CA LYS A 463 -35.76 -2.41 -12.40
C LYS A 463 -35.35 -1.83 -13.76
N TYR A 464 -34.54 -2.53 -14.54
CA TYR A 464 -33.91 -1.98 -15.71
C TYR A 464 -34.48 -2.55 -17.02
N LYS A 465 -34.64 -1.68 -18.03
CA LYS A 465 -35.14 -2.08 -19.33
C LYS A 465 -34.00 -2.48 -20.25
N ILE A 466 -34.26 -3.48 -21.09
CA ILE A 466 -33.40 -3.84 -22.19
C ILE A 466 -33.34 -2.64 -23.16
N ASP A 467 -32.15 -2.20 -23.53
CA ASP A 467 -31.92 -1.14 -24.51
C ASP A 467 -31.30 -1.74 -25.78
N CYS A 468 -31.87 -1.38 -26.94
CA CYS A 468 -31.35 -1.81 -28.23
C CYS A 468 -31.34 -0.61 -29.17
N LYS A 469 -30.15 -0.21 -29.61
CA LYS A 469 -29.94 0.93 -30.50
C LYS A 469 -29.09 0.53 -31.68
N GLU A 470 -29.31 1.19 -32.81
CA GLU A 470 -28.46 1.06 -33.98
C GLU A 470 -27.87 2.42 -34.32
N GLU A 471 -26.56 2.50 -34.43
CA GLU A 471 -25.85 3.71 -34.79
C GLU A 471 -24.65 3.35 -35.68
N ASP A 472 -24.53 4.06 -36.81
CA ASP A 472 -23.46 3.84 -37.80
C ASP A 472 -23.41 2.41 -38.36
N GLY A 473 -24.55 1.71 -38.44
CA GLY A 473 -24.65 0.32 -38.91
C GLY A 473 -24.13 -0.70 -37.89
N ILE A 474 -23.98 -0.31 -36.64
CA ILE A 474 -23.64 -1.19 -35.53
C ILE A 474 -24.81 -1.26 -34.56
N LYS A 475 -25.27 -2.46 -34.26
CA LYS A 475 -26.34 -2.71 -33.28
C LYS A 475 -25.73 -2.87 -31.88
N LEU A 476 -26.12 -2.02 -30.94
CA LEU A 476 -25.75 -2.11 -29.53
C LEU A 476 -26.95 -2.63 -28.74
N LEU A 477 -26.84 -3.83 -28.19
CA LEU A 477 -27.81 -4.45 -27.30
C LEU A 477 -27.29 -4.44 -25.87
N VAL A 478 -28.01 -3.81 -24.97
CA VAL A 478 -27.68 -3.73 -23.55
C VAL A 478 -28.69 -4.52 -22.76
N ILE A 479 -28.20 -5.57 -22.09
CA ILE A 479 -28.97 -6.48 -21.27
C ILE A 479 -28.68 -6.19 -19.78
N PRO A 480 -29.68 -5.69 -19.03
CA PRO A 480 -29.48 -5.33 -17.62
C PRO A 480 -29.26 -6.56 -16.72
N SER A 481 -29.78 -7.72 -17.08
CA SER A 481 -29.53 -8.98 -16.37
C SER A 481 -29.85 -10.20 -17.24
N LEU A 482 -29.00 -11.21 -17.18
CA LEU A 482 -29.27 -12.54 -17.73
C LEU A 482 -30.07 -13.39 -16.75
N LEU A 483 -29.83 -13.20 -15.45
CA LEU A 483 -30.52 -13.85 -14.35
C LEU A 483 -31.25 -12.81 -13.50
N MET A 484 -32.39 -13.17 -12.93
CA MET A 484 -33.19 -12.33 -12.04
C MET A 484 -33.25 -12.95 -10.65
N GLU A 485 -32.96 -12.15 -9.63
CA GLU A 485 -33.10 -12.54 -8.23
C GLU A 485 -34.50 -12.18 -7.72
N ASN A 486 -35.21 -13.18 -7.18
CA ASN A 486 -36.49 -13.04 -6.51
C ASN A 486 -36.33 -13.60 -5.09
N GLU A 487 -36.49 -12.79 -4.08
CA GLU A 487 -36.35 -13.10 -2.64
C GLU A 487 -35.36 -14.22 -2.27
N ASN A 488 -35.64 -15.49 -2.66
CA ASN A 488 -34.81 -16.65 -2.32
C ASN A 488 -34.38 -17.50 -3.54
N THR A 489 -34.76 -17.13 -4.76
CA THR A 489 -34.47 -17.89 -5.97
C THR A 489 -33.90 -17.00 -7.06
N VAL A 490 -33.08 -17.60 -7.89
CA VAL A 490 -32.54 -16.96 -9.09
C VAL A 490 -33.07 -17.71 -10.30
N THR A 491 -33.66 -16.99 -11.24
CA THR A 491 -34.27 -17.53 -12.45
C THR A 491 -33.73 -16.82 -13.69
N GLU A 492 -33.95 -17.42 -14.83
CA GLU A 492 -33.54 -16.88 -16.13
C GLU A 492 -34.39 -15.66 -16.53
N ASN A 493 -33.78 -14.67 -17.14
CA ASN A 493 -34.47 -13.56 -17.75
C ASN A 493 -34.89 -13.91 -19.19
N VAL A 494 -36.07 -14.48 -19.33
CA VAL A 494 -36.58 -14.98 -20.62
C VAL A 494 -36.65 -13.88 -21.69
N GLN A 495 -36.97 -12.63 -21.29
CA GLN A 495 -37.01 -11.50 -22.27
C GLN A 495 -35.62 -11.15 -22.78
N ALA A 496 -34.61 -11.15 -21.88
CA ALA A 496 -33.21 -10.91 -22.24
C ALA A 496 -32.70 -12.00 -23.20
N ILE A 497 -32.96 -13.27 -22.86
CA ILE A 497 -32.57 -14.43 -23.68
C ILE A 497 -33.19 -14.33 -25.08
N SER A 498 -34.49 -14.08 -25.16
CA SER A 498 -35.19 -13.91 -26.45
C SER A 498 -34.58 -12.78 -27.28
N LYS A 499 -34.28 -11.64 -26.66
CA LYS A 499 -33.73 -10.48 -27.36
C LYS A 499 -32.29 -10.70 -27.85
N ILE A 500 -31.48 -11.39 -27.09
CA ILE A 500 -30.14 -11.80 -27.55
C ILE A 500 -30.24 -12.77 -28.72
N GLN A 501 -31.14 -13.76 -28.63
CA GLN A 501 -31.38 -14.75 -29.71
C GLN A 501 -31.80 -14.07 -31.01
N GLU A 502 -32.69 -13.04 -30.94
CA GLU A 502 -33.06 -12.24 -32.11
C GLU A 502 -31.82 -11.62 -32.78
N VAL A 503 -30.98 -10.94 -31.97
CA VAL A 503 -29.78 -10.29 -32.53
C VAL A 503 -28.80 -11.30 -33.09
N ILE A 504 -28.59 -12.45 -32.42
CA ILE A 504 -27.68 -13.50 -32.92
C ILE A 504 -28.19 -14.07 -34.26
N ASN A 505 -29.51 -14.23 -34.41
CA ASN A 505 -30.14 -14.80 -35.62
C ASN A 505 -30.13 -13.82 -36.79
N GLU A 506 -30.17 -12.50 -36.57
CA GLU A 506 -30.08 -11.50 -37.65
C GLU A 506 -28.75 -11.59 -38.43
N TYR A 507 -27.69 -12.09 -37.81
CA TYR A 507 -26.38 -12.28 -38.43
C TYR A 507 -26.07 -13.76 -38.68
N ALA A 508 -27.12 -14.60 -38.83
CA ALA A 508 -26.93 -15.95 -39.31
C ALA A 508 -26.46 -15.91 -40.77
N VAL A 509 -25.33 -16.56 -41.05
CA VAL A 509 -24.79 -16.68 -42.42
C VAL A 509 -25.59 -17.70 -43.22
#